data_d44d7be01763b612c76cfee77ae3a021
#
_entry.id   d44d7be01763b612c76cfee77ae3a021
#
_cell.length_a   1.000
_cell.length_b   1.000
_cell.length_c   1.000
_cell.angle_alpha   90.00
_cell.angle_beta   90.00
_cell.angle_gamma   90.00
#
_symmetry.space_group_name_H-M   'P 1'
#
loop_
_entity.id
_entity.type
_entity.pdbx_description
1 polymer ?
#
loop_
_entity_poly.entity_id
_entity_poly.type
_entity_poly.pdbx_seq_one_letter_code
_entity_poly.pdbx_strand_id
1 'polypeptide(L)'
;MGREEKPVLDENGNQVYYESGKMRGKPKFAIKHHRRKENLSLYLIEKPRTPAERQQNKETLELAVKIRAEREQEFKESMLGYRLKKDRNVNFLDYFQAYINDYTKKDIRMVQIALSRFKDFLKEHYPMHEFGIKPELITKDMMEQFVAYLQSRSVGEGAKSIFQRFKKVIHYAIDHDVMLKDPCKGVTCKADSQILRKDVLSPEEIQRLIACHYDNENPNVRRAFIFCLYCGLRFCDVKDLTYRNIDYSNKLLKFEQTKTKGHSANSGVVIPLNDGLLSLVGEPPADGNKDALI
;
A
#
# COMPACT_ATOMS: atom_id res chain seq x y z
N MET A 1 -18.91 -30.40 10.78
CA MET A 1 -18.11 -31.40 11.55
C MET A 1 -17.23 -32.13 10.55
N GLY A 2 -15.92 -31.94 10.62
CA GLY A 2 -14.97 -32.78 9.88
C GLY A 2 -14.81 -34.10 10.57
N ARG A 3 -14.84 -35.20 9.83
CA ARG A 3 -14.44 -36.51 10.27
C ARG A 3 -13.07 -36.80 9.70
N GLU A 4 -12.08 -37.03 10.53
CA GLU A 4 -10.77 -37.52 10.14
C GLU A 4 -10.71 -38.99 10.55
N GLU A 5 -10.58 -39.88 9.59
CA GLU A 5 -10.43 -41.34 9.85
C GLU A 5 -8.93 -41.62 9.93
N LYS A 6 -8.47 -42.03 11.11
CA LYS A 6 -7.09 -42.48 11.29
C LYS A 6 -7.06 -43.98 11.52
N PRO A 7 -6.11 -44.70 10.89
CA PRO A 7 -5.96 -46.13 11.17
C PRO A 7 -5.66 -46.34 12.66
N VAL A 8 -6.32 -47.29 13.27
CA VAL A 8 -6.02 -47.76 14.63
C VAL A 8 -4.83 -48.70 14.51
N LEU A 9 -3.73 -48.38 15.18
CA LEU A 9 -2.51 -49.18 15.19
C LEU A 9 -2.41 -49.91 16.54
N ASP A 10 -1.82 -51.11 16.53
CA ASP A 10 -1.45 -51.85 17.73
C ASP A 10 -0.15 -51.33 18.39
N GLU A 11 0.28 -51.90 19.50
CA GLU A 11 1.50 -51.51 20.20
C GLU A 11 2.78 -51.65 19.37
N ASN A 12 2.73 -52.43 18.27
CA ASN A 12 3.81 -52.66 17.34
C ASN A 12 3.72 -51.81 16.07
N GLY A 13 2.70 -50.92 16.00
CA GLY A 13 2.49 -50.02 14.86
C GLY A 13 1.77 -50.63 13.66
N ASN A 14 1.18 -51.85 13.81
CA ASN A 14 0.43 -52.52 12.75
C ASN A 14 -1.03 -52.07 12.75
N GLN A 15 -1.66 -52.03 11.56
CA GLN A 15 -3.10 -51.74 11.42
C GLN A 15 -3.95 -52.80 12.11
N VAL A 16 -4.85 -52.37 13.00
CA VAL A 16 -5.81 -53.26 13.69
C VAL A 16 -7.03 -53.48 12.80
N TYR A 17 -7.51 -54.75 12.78
CA TYR A 17 -8.69 -55.15 12.02
C TYR A 17 -9.84 -55.59 12.96
N TYR A 18 -11.06 -55.50 12.46
CA TYR A 18 -12.23 -56.02 13.23
C TYR A 18 -12.22 -57.56 13.28
N GLU A 19 -12.28 -58.10 14.48
CA GLU A 19 -12.20 -59.55 14.71
C GLU A 19 -13.57 -60.25 14.56
N SER A 20 -14.68 -59.51 14.72
CA SER A 20 -16.04 -60.08 14.72
C SER A 20 -17.07 -59.17 14.08
N GLY A 21 -18.27 -59.70 13.81
CA GLY A 21 -19.40 -58.93 13.25
C GLY A 21 -19.33 -58.68 11.75
N LYS A 22 -20.24 -57.82 11.24
CA LYS A 22 -20.34 -57.47 9.79
C LYS A 22 -19.10 -56.77 9.20
N MET A 23 -18.20 -56.34 10.08
CA MET A 23 -16.96 -55.63 9.69
C MET A 23 -15.71 -56.51 9.82
N ARG A 24 -15.84 -57.80 10.15
CA ARG A 24 -14.69 -58.71 10.33
C ARG A 24 -13.76 -58.67 9.15
N GLY A 25 -12.47 -58.55 9.41
CA GLY A 25 -11.42 -58.45 8.38
C GLY A 25 -11.29 -57.09 7.70
N LYS A 26 -12.09 -56.09 8.08
CA LYS A 26 -11.91 -54.72 7.61
C LYS A 26 -11.00 -53.92 8.55
N PRO A 27 -10.21 -52.97 8.08
CA PRO A 27 -9.36 -52.16 8.94
C PRO A 27 -10.21 -51.33 9.92
N LYS A 28 -9.73 -51.22 11.15
CA LYS A 28 -10.32 -50.35 12.17
C LYS A 28 -9.80 -48.92 11.99
N PHE A 29 -10.73 -47.97 11.92
CA PHE A 29 -10.41 -46.55 11.90
C PHE A 29 -10.98 -45.86 13.14
N ALA A 30 -10.16 -45.04 13.79
CA ALA A 30 -10.61 -44.14 14.83
C ALA A 30 -11.17 -42.87 14.19
N ILE A 31 -12.42 -42.57 14.45
CA ILE A 31 -13.04 -41.31 13.98
C ILE A 31 -12.73 -40.24 15.01
N LYS A 32 -11.87 -39.32 14.65
CA LYS A 32 -11.58 -38.14 15.46
C LYS A 32 -12.59 -37.04 15.13
N HIS A 33 -13.49 -36.74 16.06
CA HIS A 33 -14.40 -35.60 15.92
C HIS A 33 -13.69 -34.36 16.40
N HIS A 34 -13.41 -33.43 15.46
CA HIS A 34 -12.92 -32.12 15.80
C HIS A 34 -14.10 -31.25 16.27
N ARG A 35 -14.17 -30.99 17.58
CA ARG A 35 -15.11 -30.04 18.17
C ARG A 35 -14.36 -28.79 18.55
N ARG A 36 -14.73 -27.65 17.94
CA ARG A 36 -14.34 -26.33 18.40
C ARG A 36 -15.48 -25.78 19.26
N LYS A 37 -15.18 -25.40 20.50
CA LYS A 37 -16.10 -24.69 21.37
C LYS A 37 -15.76 -23.20 21.34
N GLU A 38 -16.75 -22.37 21.14
CA GLU A 38 -16.65 -20.92 21.21
C GLU A 38 -17.77 -20.42 22.11
N ASN A 39 -17.42 -19.62 23.12
CA ASN A 39 -18.41 -19.00 23.99
C ASN A 39 -18.91 -17.73 23.32
N LEU A 40 -20.21 -17.73 23.02
CA LEU A 40 -20.89 -16.51 22.53
C LEU A 40 -21.36 -15.74 23.76
N SER A 41 -21.18 -14.41 23.76
CA SER A 41 -21.72 -13.54 24.83
C SER A 41 -23.23 -13.32 24.64
N LEU A 42 -23.97 -14.41 24.36
CA LEU A 42 -25.41 -14.42 24.16
C LEU A 42 -26.03 -15.19 25.31
N TYR A 43 -26.98 -14.58 25.98
CA TYR A 43 -27.67 -15.15 27.16
C TYR A 43 -29.15 -15.25 26.89
N LEU A 44 -29.74 -16.36 27.37
CA LEU A 44 -31.17 -16.60 27.33
C LEU A 44 -31.77 -16.35 28.72
N ILE A 45 -32.97 -15.79 28.75
CA ILE A 45 -33.73 -15.63 29.97
C ILE A 45 -34.24 -17.04 30.34
N GLU A 46 -33.83 -17.55 31.48
CA GLU A 46 -34.10 -18.95 31.91
C GLU A 46 -35.59 -19.24 32.05
N LYS A 47 -36.38 -18.29 32.59
CA LYS A 47 -37.82 -18.43 32.81
C LYS A 47 -38.57 -17.21 32.26
N PRO A 48 -38.77 -17.10 30.92
CA PRO A 48 -39.45 -15.97 30.34
C PRO A 48 -40.93 -15.93 30.72
N ARG A 49 -41.34 -14.84 31.35
CA ARG A 49 -42.72 -14.65 31.83
C ARG A 49 -43.56 -13.83 30.84
N THR A 50 -42.95 -12.86 30.17
CA THR A 50 -43.64 -11.96 29.24
C THR A 50 -43.53 -12.43 27.79
N PRO A 51 -44.46 -12.06 26.90
CA PRO A 51 -44.33 -12.28 25.45
C PRO A 51 -43.06 -11.68 24.86
N ALA A 52 -42.63 -10.50 25.32
CA ALA A 52 -41.43 -9.81 24.89
C ALA A 52 -40.17 -10.62 25.22
N GLU A 53 -40.05 -11.17 26.42
CA GLU A 53 -38.94 -12.02 26.83
C GLU A 53 -38.84 -13.33 26.01
N ARG A 54 -40.00 -13.90 25.65
CA ARG A 54 -40.05 -15.10 24.77
C ARG A 54 -39.57 -14.75 23.36
N GLN A 55 -39.97 -13.60 22.86
CA GLN A 55 -39.52 -13.10 21.54
C GLN A 55 -38.02 -12.83 21.55
N GLN A 56 -37.49 -12.17 22.59
CA GLN A 56 -36.06 -11.95 22.78
C GLN A 56 -35.25 -13.25 22.79
N ASN A 57 -35.72 -14.27 23.52
CA ASN A 57 -35.07 -15.57 23.53
C ASN A 57 -35.07 -16.22 22.14
N LYS A 58 -36.18 -16.12 21.41
CA LYS A 58 -36.26 -16.60 20.02
C LYS A 58 -35.27 -15.97 19.10
N GLU A 59 -35.18 -14.62 19.12
CA GLU A 59 -34.24 -13.85 18.30
C GLU A 59 -32.78 -14.19 18.67
N THR A 60 -32.49 -14.34 19.97
CA THR A 60 -31.16 -14.71 20.46
C THR A 60 -30.77 -16.14 19.98
N LEU A 61 -31.71 -17.07 19.99
CA LEU A 61 -31.49 -18.44 19.48
C LEU A 61 -31.29 -18.42 17.96
N GLU A 62 -32.08 -17.68 17.22
CA GLU A 62 -31.92 -17.53 15.77
C GLU A 62 -30.55 -16.92 15.41
N LEU A 63 -30.12 -15.92 16.18
CA LEU A 63 -28.79 -15.33 16.02
C LEU A 63 -27.68 -16.36 16.32
N ALA A 64 -27.81 -17.12 17.39
CA ALA A 64 -26.84 -18.16 17.75
C ALA A 64 -26.72 -19.25 16.67
N VAL A 65 -27.85 -19.64 16.07
CA VAL A 65 -27.89 -20.60 14.95
C VAL A 65 -27.18 -20.05 13.72
N LYS A 66 -27.40 -18.78 13.39
CA LYS A 66 -26.70 -18.10 12.27
C LYS A 66 -25.20 -18.06 12.50
N ILE A 67 -24.76 -17.61 13.68
CA ILE A 67 -23.34 -17.57 14.05
C ILE A 67 -22.72 -18.97 13.96
N ARG A 68 -23.41 -19.98 14.47
CA ARG A 68 -22.95 -21.38 14.38
C ARG A 68 -22.77 -21.83 12.92
N ALA A 69 -23.73 -21.54 12.05
CA ALA A 69 -23.65 -21.91 10.64
C ALA A 69 -22.47 -21.24 9.94
N GLU A 70 -22.22 -19.94 10.22
CA GLU A 70 -21.05 -19.22 9.71
C GLU A 70 -19.73 -19.85 10.19
N ARG A 71 -19.63 -20.19 11.49
CA ARG A 71 -18.42 -20.80 12.04
C ARG A 71 -18.18 -22.23 11.52
N GLU A 72 -19.24 -23.01 11.32
CA GLU A 72 -19.14 -24.33 10.68
C GLU A 72 -18.67 -24.21 9.22
N GLN A 73 -19.11 -23.19 8.52
CA GLN A 73 -18.69 -22.90 7.16
C GLN A 73 -17.21 -22.48 7.12
N GLU A 74 -16.78 -21.54 7.97
CA GLU A 74 -15.37 -21.11 8.10
C GLU A 74 -14.45 -22.31 8.40
N PHE A 75 -14.89 -23.18 9.27
CA PHE A 75 -14.14 -24.40 9.61
C PHE A 75 -14.00 -25.35 8.42
N LYS A 76 -15.09 -25.56 7.66
CA LYS A 76 -15.06 -26.38 6.43
C LYS A 76 -14.17 -25.77 5.35
N GLU A 77 -14.25 -24.45 5.16
CA GLU A 77 -13.41 -23.71 4.22
C GLU A 77 -11.91 -23.86 4.58
N SER A 78 -11.59 -23.74 5.87
CA SER A 78 -10.22 -23.92 6.37
C SER A 78 -9.69 -25.35 6.19
N MET A 79 -10.55 -26.35 6.40
CA MET A 79 -10.17 -27.77 6.31
C MET A 79 -10.02 -28.25 4.85
N LEU A 80 -10.85 -27.74 3.95
CA LEU A 80 -10.93 -28.21 2.57
C LEU A 80 -10.18 -27.29 1.58
N GLY A 81 -9.62 -26.18 2.05
CA GLY A 81 -8.98 -25.16 1.19
C GLY A 81 -9.97 -24.49 0.22
N TYR A 82 -11.27 -24.62 0.47
CA TYR A 82 -12.32 -24.09 -0.36
C TYR A 82 -13.00 -22.91 0.32
N ARG A 83 -12.92 -21.72 -0.29
CA ARG A 83 -13.56 -20.50 0.24
C ARG A 83 -14.90 -20.25 -0.45
N LEU A 84 -15.96 -20.22 0.34
CA LEU A 84 -17.25 -19.72 -0.12
C LEU A 84 -17.24 -18.19 -0.07
N LYS A 85 -17.88 -17.57 -1.05
CA LYS A 85 -17.98 -16.11 -1.15
C LYS A 85 -18.72 -15.57 0.08
N LYS A 86 -18.02 -14.85 0.96
CA LYS A 86 -18.67 -14.04 2.00
C LYS A 86 -19.19 -12.76 1.32
N ASP A 87 -20.49 -12.53 1.35
CA ASP A 87 -21.09 -11.24 0.99
C ASP A 87 -20.70 -10.20 2.06
N ARG A 88 -19.51 -9.66 1.92
CA ARG A 88 -19.10 -8.50 2.69
C ARG A 88 -19.65 -7.28 1.97
N ASN A 89 -20.60 -6.59 2.60
CA ASN A 89 -21.08 -5.32 2.07
C ASN A 89 -20.03 -4.22 2.31
N VAL A 90 -18.88 -4.36 1.65
CA VAL A 90 -17.74 -3.44 1.78
C VAL A 90 -17.82 -2.42 0.65
N ASN A 91 -17.80 -1.15 1.00
CA ASN A 91 -17.55 -0.09 0.04
C ASN A 91 -16.03 0.03 -0.20
N PHE A 92 -15.59 -0.21 -1.42
CA PHE A 92 -14.17 -0.16 -1.76
C PHE A 92 -13.56 1.24 -1.59
N LEU A 93 -14.33 2.31 -1.78
CA LEU A 93 -13.82 3.68 -1.59
C LEU A 93 -13.50 3.95 -0.12
N ASP A 94 -14.34 3.50 0.81
CA ASP A 94 -14.11 3.62 2.25
C ASP A 94 -12.95 2.73 2.70
N TYR A 95 -12.86 1.53 2.15
CA TYR A 95 -11.73 0.63 2.38
C TYR A 95 -10.40 1.26 1.92
N PHE A 96 -10.39 1.88 0.74
CA PHE A 96 -9.22 2.58 0.22
C PHE A 96 -8.85 3.77 1.11
N GLN A 97 -9.84 4.53 1.59
CA GLN A 97 -9.59 5.64 2.51
C GLN A 97 -9.01 5.14 3.85
N ALA A 98 -9.52 4.05 4.39
CA ALA A 98 -8.97 3.42 5.60
C ALA A 98 -7.50 3.00 5.39
N TYR A 99 -7.20 2.37 4.23
CA TYR A 99 -5.81 2.07 3.86
C TYR A 99 -4.91 3.30 3.86
N ILE A 100 -5.37 4.45 3.34
CA ILE A 100 -4.61 5.70 3.34
C ILE A 100 -4.37 6.20 4.77
N ASN A 101 -5.36 6.09 5.65
CA ASN A 101 -5.25 6.56 7.04
C ASN A 101 -4.17 5.80 7.83
N ASP A 102 -4.00 4.51 7.53
CA ASP A 102 -3.00 3.66 8.17
C ASP A 102 -1.64 3.68 7.45
N TYR A 103 -1.54 4.42 6.33
CA TYR A 103 -0.37 4.39 5.47
C TYR A 103 0.74 5.33 5.93
N THR A 104 1.91 4.81 6.27
CA THR A 104 3.03 5.57 6.87
C THR A 104 4.20 5.87 5.92
N LYS A 105 4.16 5.36 4.67
CA LYS A 105 5.27 5.52 3.73
C LYS A 105 5.29 6.90 3.06
N LYS A 106 6.46 7.33 2.61
CA LYS A 106 6.71 8.67 1.99
C LYS A 106 5.86 8.95 0.74
N ASP A 107 5.34 7.93 0.06
CA ASP A 107 4.54 8.06 -1.17
C ASP A 107 3.01 8.19 -0.91
N ILE A 108 2.60 8.48 0.32
CA ILE A 108 1.18 8.65 0.72
C ILE A 108 0.42 9.61 -0.20
N ARG A 109 1.04 10.74 -0.58
CA ARG A 109 0.44 11.71 -1.51
C ARG A 109 0.04 11.06 -2.84
N MET A 110 0.86 10.17 -3.37
CA MET A 110 0.56 9.48 -4.65
C MET A 110 -0.57 8.47 -4.48
N VAL A 111 -0.70 7.85 -3.31
CA VAL A 111 -1.81 6.94 -2.98
C VAL A 111 -3.13 7.73 -2.85
N GLN A 112 -3.08 8.91 -2.24
CA GLN A 112 -4.22 9.85 -2.15
C GLN A 112 -4.67 10.31 -3.54
N ILE A 113 -3.73 10.66 -4.42
CA ILE A 113 -4.02 11.04 -5.81
C ILE A 113 -4.67 9.86 -6.55
N ALA A 114 -4.23 8.62 -6.31
CA ALA A 114 -4.84 7.45 -6.95
C ALA A 114 -6.31 7.28 -6.55
N LEU A 115 -6.65 7.47 -5.28
CA LEU A 115 -8.04 7.45 -4.82
C LEU A 115 -8.86 8.59 -5.44
N SER A 116 -8.33 9.83 -5.42
CA SER A 116 -9.02 10.98 -6.01
C SER A 116 -9.32 10.75 -7.50
N ARG A 117 -8.33 10.30 -8.27
CA ARG A 117 -8.51 10.01 -9.71
C ARG A 117 -9.50 8.87 -9.96
N PHE A 118 -9.56 7.89 -9.08
CA PHE A 118 -10.55 6.83 -9.20
C PHE A 118 -11.96 7.32 -8.89
N LYS A 119 -12.13 8.19 -7.88
CA LYS A 119 -13.42 8.86 -7.59
C LYS A 119 -13.87 9.72 -8.77
N ASP A 120 -12.97 10.53 -9.34
CA ASP A 120 -13.25 11.37 -10.52
C ASP A 120 -13.69 10.51 -11.71
N PHE A 121 -13.00 9.38 -11.95
CA PHE A 121 -13.34 8.41 -12.99
C PHE A 121 -14.73 7.79 -12.77
N LEU A 122 -15.05 7.36 -11.54
CA LEU A 122 -16.37 6.81 -11.22
C LEU A 122 -17.46 7.84 -11.44
N LYS A 123 -17.26 9.07 -10.99
CA LYS A 123 -18.23 10.15 -11.17
C LYS A 123 -18.53 10.40 -12.66
N GLU A 124 -17.53 10.34 -13.51
CA GLU A 124 -17.65 10.67 -14.94
C GLU A 124 -18.20 9.49 -15.76
N HIS A 125 -17.74 8.27 -15.50
CA HIS A 125 -18.07 7.09 -16.32
C HIS A 125 -19.06 6.13 -15.66
N TYR A 126 -19.19 6.17 -14.33
CA TYR A 126 -20.04 5.27 -13.54
C TYR A 126 -20.77 6.04 -12.43
N PRO A 127 -21.64 7.04 -12.74
CA PRO A 127 -22.25 7.91 -11.74
C PRO A 127 -23.00 7.17 -10.63
N MET A 128 -23.56 5.99 -10.92
CA MET A 128 -24.23 5.15 -9.92
C MET A 128 -23.27 4.64 -8.82
N HIS A 129 -21.96 4.71 -9.05
CA HIS A 129 -20.91 4.28 -8.13
C HIS A 129 -20.10 5.45 -7.56
N GLU A 130 -20.53 6.70 -7.76
CA GLU A 130 -19.81 7.90 -7.28
C GLU A 130 -19.52 7.85 -5.78
N PHE A 131 -20.49 7.40 -4.98
CA PHE A 131 -20.40 7.38 -3.52
C PHE A 131 -19.97 6.04 -2.94
N GLY A 132 -19.91 5.00 -3.76
CA GLY A 132 -19.50 3.68 -3.31
C GLY A 132 -19.59 2.61 -4.38
N ILE A 133 -18.61 1.72 -4.35
CA ILE A 133 -18.56 0.57 -5.26
C ILE A 133 -18.18 -0.68 -4.47
N LYS A 134 -18.88 -1.78 -4.71
CA LYS A 134 -18.50 -3.08 -4.15
C LYS A 134 -17.24 -3.61 -4.84
N PRO A 135 -16.30 -4.26 -4.12
CA PRO A 135 -15.08 -4.81 -4.70
C PRO A 135 -15.31 -5.74 -5.89
N GLU A 136 -16.42 -6.51 -5.89
CA GLU A 136 -16.77 -7.45 -6.95
C GLU A 136 -17.18 -6.77 -8.26
N LEU A 137 -17.61 -5.51 -8.20
CA LEU A 137 -18.01 -4.74 -9.37
C LEU A 137 -16.83 -4.08 -10.08
N ILE A 138 -15.65 -4.09 -9.44
CA ILE A 138 -14.41 -3.61 -10.06
C ILE A 138 -13.91 -4.69 -11.00
N THR A 139 -14.20 -4.54 -12.29
CA THR A 139 -13.88 -5.52 -13.33
C THR A 139 -12.58 -5.15 -14.06
N LYS A 140 -12.05 -6.11 -14.83
CA LYS A 140 -10.89 -5.87 -15.69
C LYS A 140 -11.18 -4.77 -16.73
N ASP A 141 -12.36 -4.80 -17.36
CA ASP A 141 -12.77 -3.79 -18.34
C ASP A 141 -12.81 -2.39 -17.73
N MET A 142 -13.33 -2.28 -16.49
CA MET A 142 -13.30 -1.03 -15.75
C MET A 142 -11.85 -0.55 -15.51
N MET A 143 -10.91 -1.45 -15.24
CA MET A 143 -9.50 -1.09 -15.06
C MET A 143 -8.84 -0.67 -16.37
N GLU A 144 -9.19 -1.27 -17.48
CA GLU A 144 -8.72 -0.85 -18.81
C GLU A 144 -9.25 0.55 -19.16
N GLN A 145 -10.51 0.84 -18.88
CA GLN A 145 -11.10 2.18 -19.04
C GLN A 145 -10.46 3.19 -18.07
N PHE A 146 -10.21 2.80 -16.83
CA PHE A 146 -9.52 3.68 -15.87
C PHE A 146 -8.09 4.02 -16.33
N VAL A 147 -7.37 3.06 -16.91
CA VAL A 147 -6.05 3.32 -17.51
C VAL A 147 -6.16 4.31 -18.65
N ALA A 148 -7.10 4.13 -19.58
CA ALA A 148 -7.34 5.06 -20.67
C ALA A 148 -7.68 6.47 -20.15
N TYR A 149 -8.52 6.57 -19.13
CA TYR A 149 -8.86 7.81 -18.44
C TYR A 149 -7.63 8.51 -17.83
N LEU A 150 -6.75 7.75 -17.17
CA LEU A 150 -5.53 8.29 -16.59
C LEU A 150 -4.57 8.79 -17.68
N GLN A 151 -4.42 8.04 -18.78
CA GLN A 151 -3.56 8.41 -19.89
C GLN A 151 -4.03 9.66 -20.64
N SER A 152 -5.35 9.85 -20.78
CA SER A 152 -5.90 11.06 -21.40
C SER A 152 -5.69 12.34 -20.58
N ARG A 153 -5.41 12.22 -19.27
CA ARG A 153 -5.32 13.35 -18.32
C ARG A 153 -3.93 13.52 -17.70
N SER A 154 -2.98 12.69 -18.08
CA SER A 154 -1.63 12.71 -17.50
C SER A 154 -0.59 12.64 -18.59
N VAL A 155 0.42 13.49 -18.47
CA VAL A 155 1.57 13.54 -19.39
C VAL A 155 2.71 12.70 -18.82
N GLY A 156 3.45 12.00 -19.66
CA GLY A 156 4.64 11.23 -19.31
C GLY A 156 4.34 10.02 -18.41
N GLU A 157 5.00 9.93 -17.28
CA GLU A 157 4.87 8.77 -16.35
C GLU A 157 3.74 8.93 -15.33
N GLY A 158 2.98 10.03 -15.36
CA GLY A 158 1.95 10.33 -14.36
C GLY A 158 0.88 9.24 -14.25
N ALA A 159 0.28 8.86 -15.38
CA ALA A 159 -0.75 7.80 -15.44
C ALA A 159 -0.24 6.46 -14.88
N LYS A 160 0.94 6.03 -15.32
CA LYS A 160 1.59 4.79 -14.87
C LYS A 160 1.84 4.81 -13.36
N SER A 161 2.34 5.93 -12.85
CA SER A 161 2.64 6.11 -11.44
C SER A 161 1.38 6.04 -10.57
N ILE A 162 0.28 6.69 -10.97
CA ILE A 162 -1.02 6.65 -10.29
C ILE A 162 -1.58 5.23 -10.31
N PHE A 163 -1.60 4.57 -11.48
CA PHE A 163 -2.12 3.22 -11.62
C PHE A 163 -1.35 2.20 -10.77
N GLN A 164 -0.03 2.33 -10.66
CA GLN A 164 0.78 1.48 -9.78
C GLN A 164 0.37 1.61 -8.30
N ARG A 165 0.04 2.83 -7.82
CA ARG A 165 -0.44 3.04 -6.44
C ARG A 165 -1.85 2.48 -6.25
N PHE A 166 -2.70 2.61 -7.26
CA PHE A 166 -4.01 1.97 -7.25
C PHE A 166 -3.89 0.44 -7.16
N LYS A 167 -3.07 -0.19 -8.02
CA LYS A 167 -2.79 -1.64 -7.97
C LYS A 167 -2.30 -2.11 -6.61
N LYS A 168 -1.49 -1.32 -5.93
CA LYS A 168 -1.00 -1.63 -4.59
C LYS A 168 -2.14 -1.81 -3.59
N VAL A 169 -3.18 -0.97 -3.67
CA VAL A 169 -4.36 -1.10 -2.80
C VAL A 169 -5.23 -2.28 -3.21
N ILE A 170 -5.36 -2.57 -4.50
CA ILE A 170 -6.04 -3.77 -4.99
C ILE A 170 -5.36 -5.03 -4.44
N HIS A 171 -4.03 -5.14 -4.51
CA HIS A 171 -3.30 -6.28 -3.96
C HIS A 171 -3.48 -6.38 -2.44
N TYR A 172 -3.41 -5.25 -1.73
CA TYR A 172 -3.70 -5.23 -0.30
C TYR A 172 -5.13 -5.72 0.01
N ALA A 173 -6.12 -5.36 -0.81
CA ALA A 173 -7.50 -5.84 -0.65
C ALA A 173 -7.64 -7.36 -0.91
N ILE A 174 -6.83 -7.91 -1.82
CA ILE A 174 -6.78 -9.35 -2.08
C ILE A 174 -6.13 -10.09 -0.90
N ASP A 175 -5.01 -9.58 -0.40
CA ASP A 175 -4.28 -10.16 0.74
C ASP A 175 -5.13 -10.18 2.03
N HIS A 176 -6.11 -9.25 2.14
CA HIS A 176 -7.05 -9.16 3.26
C HIS A 176 -8.43 -9.77 2.97
N ASP A 177 -8.55 -10.58 1.93
CA ASP A 177 -9.79 -11.28 1.54
C ASP A 177 -11.00 -10.35 1.26
N VAL A 178 -10.74 -9.07 0.98
CA VAL A 178 -11.77 -8.09 0.57
C VAL A 178 -12.10 -8.26 -0.91
N MET A 179 -11.11 -8.65 -1.72
CA MET A 179 -11.26 -8.99 -3.14
C MET A 179 -10.81 -10.43 -3.40
N LEU A 180 -11.58 -11.17 -4.19
CA LEU A 180 -11.27 -12.57 -4.54
C LEU A 180 -10.41 -12.69 -5.80
N LYS A 181 -10.50 -11.73 -6.70
CA LYS A 181 -9.81 -11.73 -7.99
C LYS A 181 -9.09 -10.40 -8.19
N ASP A 182 -7.95 -10.45 -8.85
CA ASP A 182 -7.22 -9.25 -9.26
C ASP A 182 -7.77 -8.68 -10.57
N PRO A 183 -8.54 -7.58 -10.54
CA PRO A 183 -9.06 -6.94 -11.74
C PRO A 183 -7.96 -6.25 -12.57
N CYS A 184 -6.80 -6.02 -11.97
CA CYS A 184 -5.64 -5.41 -12.64
C CYS A 184 -4.74 -6.42 -13.34
N LYS A 185 -5.05 -7.74 -13.24
CA LYS A 185 -4.24 -8.78 -13.87
C LYS A 185 -4.24 -8.64 -15.40
N GLY A 186 -3.04 -8.45 -15.96
CA GLY A 186 -2.88 -8.25 -17.41
C GLY A 186 -3.19 -6.83 -17.90
N VAL A 187 -3.65 -5.92 -17.02
CA VAL A 187 -3.86 -4.50 -17.37
C VAL A 187 -2.53 -3.76 -17.20
N THR A 188 -2.09 -3.10 -18.28
CA THR A 188 -0.83 -2.35 -18.32
C THR A 188 -1.10 -0.88 -18.63
N CYS A 189 -0.50 0.00 -17.85
CA CYS A 189 -0.47 1.43 -18.12
C CYS A 189 0.93 1.79 -18.64
N LYS A 190 1.03 2.12 -19.92
CA LYS A 190 2.29 2.54 -20.54
C LYS A 190 2.52 4.01 -20.25
N ALA A 191 3.78 4.39 -20.02
CA ALA A 191 4.17 5.79 -20.03
C ALA A 191 4.15 6.31 -21.46
N ASP A 192 3.81 7.58 -21.63
CA ASP A 192 3.91 8.22 -22.94
C ASP A 192 5.39 8.46 -23.27
N SER A 193 5.90 7.70 -24.25
CA SER A 193 7.30 7.76 -24.66
C SER A 193 7.64 8.97 -25.51
N GLN A 194 6.64 9.70 -26.03
CA GLN A 194 6.90 10.85 -26.93
C GLN A 194 7.40 12.09 -26.19
N ILE A 195 7.31 12.14 -24.86
CA ILE A 195 7.66 13.31 -24.05
C ILE A 195 9.02 13.15 -23.35
N LEU A 196 9.89 12.30 -23.85
CA LEU A 196 11.24 12.11 -23.26
C LEU A 196 12.27 13.16 -23.67
N ARG A 197 11.94 14.13 -24.53
CA ARG A 197 12.78 15.31 -24.74
C ARG A 197 12.59 16.27 -23.57
N LYS A 198 13.46 16.16 -22.59
CA LYS A 198 13.60 17.20 -21.57
C LYS A 198 14.27 18.39 -22.24
N ASP A 199 13.59 19.52 -22.21
CA ASP A 199 14.23 20.78 -22.55
C ASP A 199 15.33 21.04 -21.52
N VAL A 200 16.53 21.25 -22.00
CA VAL A 200 17.69 21.59 -21.17
C VAL A 200 18.14 23.02 -21.56
N LEU A 201 18.56 23.79 -20.57
CA LEU A 201 19.09 25.13 -20.80
C LEU A 201 20.38 25.04 -21.60
N SER A 202 20.49 25.89 -22.63
CA SER A 202 21.75 26.07 -23.35
C SER A 202 22.76 26.82 -22.49
N PRO A 203 24.07 26.75 -22.79
CA PRO A 203 25.09 27.53 -22.10
C PRO A 203 24.79 29.03 -22.09
N GLU A 204 24.26 29.56 -23.21
CA GLU A 204 23.90 30.97 -23.36
C GLU A 204 22.70 31.35 -22.50
N GLU A 205 21.72 30.48 -22.37
CA GLU A 205 20.57 30.66 -21.46
C GLU A 205 21.01 30.62 -19.99
N ILE A 206 21.94 29.76 -19.64
CA ILE A 206 22.53 29.68 -18.29
C ILE A 206 23.25 31.00 -18.00
N GLN A 207 24.06 31.51 -18.91
CA GLN A 207 24.75 32.80 -18.73
C GLN A 207 23.76 33.95 -18.54
N ARG A 208 22.68 34.00 -19.34
CA ARG A 208 21.63 35.02 -19.20
C ARG A 208 20.92 34.90 -17.83
N LEU A 209 20.65 33.71 -17.33
CA LEU A 209 20.04 33.48 -16.00
C LEU A 209 20.97 33.92 -14.88
N ILE A 210 22.29 33.68 -15.01
CA ILE A 210 23.29 34.14 -14.04
C ILE A 210 23.37 35.67 -14.00
N ALA A 211 23.27 36.32 -15.15
CA ALA A 211 23.35 37.76 -15.28
C ALA A 211 22.02 38.50 -15.02
N CYS A 212 20.89 37.80 -15.01
CA CYS A 212 19.58 38.40 -14.83
C CYS A 212 19.35 38.85 -13.39
N HIS A 213 18.93 40.12 -13.21
CA HIS A 213 18.53 40.69 -11.93
C HIS A 213 17.12 41.24 -12.06
N TYR A 214 16.32 41.10 -11.00
CA TYR A 214 14.98 41.66 -10.94
C TYR A 214 14.72 42.25 -9.54
N ASP A 215 13.77 43.18 -9.48
CA ASP A 215 13.44 43.87 -8.23
C ASP A 215 12.96 42.89 -7.15
N ASN A 216 13.44 43.05 -5.93
CA ASN A 216 13.15 42.21 -4.78
C ASN A 216 13.61 40.72 -4.91
N GLU A 217 14.62 40.44 -5.73
CA GLU A 217 15.17 39.09 -5.80
C GLU A 217 15.76 38.66 -4.43
N ASN A 218 15.59 37.39 -4.12
CA ASN A 218 16.32 36.78 -3.05
C ASN A 218 17.65 36.21 -3.59
N PRO A 219 18.81 36.80 -3.22
CA PRO A 219 20.12 36.40 -3.76
C PRO A 219 20.44 34.93 -3.43
N ASN A 220 19.88 34.37 -2.31
CA ASN A 220 20.08 32.97 -1.94
C ASN A 220 19.41 32.01 -2.91
N VAL A 221 18.27 32.38 -3.52
CA VAL A 221 17.60 31.54 -4.55
C VAL A 221 18.50 31.40 -5.77
N ARG A 222 19.08 32.47 -6.25
CA ARG A 222 20.01 32.43 -7.37
C ARG A 222 21.27 31.65 -7.04
N ARG A 223 21.87 31.90 -5.86
CA ARG A 223 23.05 31.20 -5.37
C ARG A 223 22.79 29.69 -5.33
N ALA A 224 21.67 29.24 -4.71
CA ALA A 224 21.27 27.86 -4.66
C ALA A 224 21.04 27.25 -6.04
N PHE A 225 20.42 28.02 -6.99
CA PHE A 225 20.20 27.55 -8.36
C PHE A 225 21.51 27.27 -9.07
N ILE A 226 22.46 28.24 -9.04
CA ILE A 226 23.78 28.10 -9.66
C ILE A 226 24.54 26.92 -9.04
N PHE A 227 24.48 26.79 -7.72
CA PHE A 227 25.12 25.68 -7.02
C PHE A 227 24.52 24.31 -7.41
N CYS A 228 23.20 24.22 -7.49
CA CYS A 228 22.51 23.02 -7.99
C CYS A 228 22.92 22.67 -9.43
N LEU A 229 23.01 23.68 -10.28
CA LEU A 229 23.33 23.51 -11.71
C LEU A 229 24.71 22.88 -11.90
N TYR A 230 25.71 23.40 -11.20
CA TYR A 230 27.10 22.92 -11.35
C TYR A 230 27.41 21.66 -10.55
N CYS A 231 26.75 21.45 -9.40
CA CYS A 231 26.96 20.27 -8.57
C CYS A 231 26.00 19.11 -8.86
N GLY A 232 24.99 19.30 -9.72
CA GLY A 232 23.96 18.29 -10.01
C GLY A 232 23.08 17.94 -8.83
N LEU A 233 22.95 18.85 -7.84
CA LEU A 233 22.21 18.62 -6.61
C LEU A 233 20.70 18.78 -6.82
N ARG A 234 19.92 18.05 -5.99
CA ARG A 234 18.47 18.29 -5.89
C ARG A 234 18.20 19.43 -4.92
N PHE A 235 17.12 20.18 -5.17
CA PHE A 235 16.69 21.24 -4.26
C PHE A 235 16.55 20.75 -2.80
N CYS A 236 16.00 19.56 -2.58
CA CYS A 236 15.85 19.00 -1.23
C CYS A 236 17.18 18.72 -0.52
N ASP A 237 18.27 18.56 -1.26
CA ASP A 237 19.60 18.34 -0.68
C ASP A 237 20.27 19.69 -0.41
N VAL A 238 20.12 20.67 -1.34
CA VAL A 238 20.75 22.00 -1.21
C VAL A 238 20.17 22.80 -0.05
N LYS A 239 18.85 22.79 0.13
CA LYS A 239 18.18 23.60 1.18
C LYS A 239 18.64 23.29 2.62
N ASP A 240 19.17 22.09 2.81
CA ASP A 240 19.58 21.60 4.14
C ASP A 240 21.12 21.55 4.30
N LEU A 241 21.87 22.10 3.30
CA LEU A 241 23.33 22.16 3.38
C LEU A 241 23.79 23.23 4.37
N THR A 242 24.79 22.86 5.14
CA THR A 242 25.45 23.73 6.12
C THR A 242 26.93 23.84 5.82
N TYR A 243 27.61 24.83 6.40
CA TYR A 243 29.06 24.97 6.30
C TYR A 243 29.84 23.75 6.80
N ARG A 244 29.26 22.92 7.65
CA ARG A 244 29.82 21.62 8.10
C ARG A 244 30.01 20.63 6.96
N ASN A 245 29.19 20.76 5.88
CA ASN A 245 29.27 19.91 4.73
C ASN A 245 30.45 20.23 3.81
N ILE A 246 31.11 21.38 4.02
CA ILE A 246 32.23 21.86 3.17
C ILE A 246 33.56 21.55 3.84
N ASP A 247 34.39 20.81 3.15
CA ASP A 247 35.80 20.59 3.48
C ASP A 247 36.64 21.56 2.64
N TYR A 248 36.91 22.75 3.20
CA TYR A 248 37.65 23.80 2.52
C TYR A 248 39.08 23.39 2.17
N SER A 249 39.73 22.59 3.04
CA SER A 249 41.10 22.16 2.85
C SER A 249 41.27 21.26 1.64
N ASN A 250 40.32 20.35 1.45
CA ASN A 250 40.31 19.40 0.34
C ASN A 250 39.41 19.84 -0.82
N LYS A 251 38.75 20.98 -0.71
CA LYS A 251 37.77 21.52 -1.66
C LYS A 251 36.68 20.48 -2.01
N LEU A 252 36.04 19.91 -0.99
CA LEU A 252 35.03 18.87 -1.14
C LEU A 252 33.72 19.26 -0.45
N LEU A 253 32.59 18.99 -1.13
CA LEU A 253 31.27 18.94 -0.52
C LEU A 253 30.97 17.50 -0.10
N LYS A 254 30.61 17.29 1.15
CA LYS A 254 30.29 15.98 1.72
C LYS A 254 28.92 16.04 2.38
N PHE A 255 27.95 15.25 1.91
CA PHE A 255 26.61 15.21 2.49
C PHE A 255 25.93 13.86 2.23
N GLU A 256 24.85 13.62 2.91
CA GLU A 256 24.00 12.45 2.72
C GLU A 256 22.72 12.86 1.99
N GLN A 257 22.41 12.21 0.86
CA GLN A 257 21.22 12.53 0.05
C GLN A 257 19.93 12.25 0.83
N THR A 258 19.07 13.25 0.96
CA THR A 258 17.78 13.17 1.66
C THR A 258 16.87 12.08 1.10
N LYS A 259 16.88 11.89 -0.22
CA LYS A 259 16.01 10.90 -0.88
C LYS A 259 16.40 9.45 -0.59
N THR A 260 17.69 9.17 -0.44
CA THR A 260 18.26 7.81 -0.28
C THR A 260 18.69 7.51 1.15
N LYS A 261 18.69 8.51 2.02
CA LYS A 261 19.02 8.38 3.43
C LYS A 261 18.19 7.30 4.12
N GLY A 262 18.86 6.34 4.75
CA GLY A 262 18.24 5.20 5.43
C GLY A 262 17.69 4.10 4.51
N HIS A 263 17.86 4.22 3.19
CA HIS A 263 17.40 3.22 2.20
C HIS A 263 18.52 2.64 1.35
N SER A 264 19.70 3.23 1.36
CA SER A 264 20.85 2.78 0.59
C SER A 264 22.11 2.96 1.39
N ALA A 265 23.03 1.97 1.32
CA ALA A 265 24.36 2.07 1.88
C ALA A 265 25.21 3.17 1.23
N ASN A 266 24.82 3.59 0.01
CA ASN A 266 25.52 4.60 -0.81
C ASN A 266 24.78 5.95 -0.80
N SER A 267 24.17 6.36 0.30
CA SER A 267 23.51 7.66 0.41
C SER A 267 24.50 8.83 0.57
N GLY A 268 25.75 8.56 0.97
CA GLY A 268 26.82 9.54 1.07
C GLY A 268 27.33 9.99 -0.30
N VAL A 269 27.44 11.28 -0.50
CA VAL A 269 27.93 11.91 -1.74
C VAL A 269 29.10 12.80 -1.43
N VAL A 270 30.15 12.72 -2.25
CA VAL A 270 31.33 13.57 -2.21
C VAL A 270 31.49 14.24 -3.58
N ILE A 271 31.50 15.56 -3.62
CA ILE A 271 31.62 16.35 -4.85
C ILE A 271 32.83 17.28 -4.73
N PRO A 272 33.76 17.27 -5.68
CA PRO A 272 34.84 18.26 -5.72
C PRO A 272 34.29 19.66 -6.05
N LEU A 273 34.74 20.66 -5.32
CA LEU A 273 34.38 22.06 -5.53
C LEU A 273 35.57 22.81 -6.17
N ASN A 274 35.29 23.51 -7.25
CA ASN A 274 36.27 24.46 -7.82
C ASN A 274 36.22 25.79 -7.04
N ASP A 275 37.18 26.68 -7.34
CA ASP A 275 37.30 27.99 -6.66
C ASP A 275 36.07 28.89 -6.86
N GLY A 276 35.41 28.79 -8.03
CA GLY A 276 34.17 29.51 -8.30
C GLY A 276 33.01 29.04 -7.41
N LEU A 277 32.87 27.72 -7.20
CA LEU A 277 31.86 27.16 -6.30
C LEU A 277 32.17 27.48 -4.85
N LEU A 278 33.45 27.45 -4.42
CA LEU A 278 33.85 27.86 -3.07
C LEU A 278 33.56 29.35 -2.84
N SER A 279 33.81 30.21 -3.83
CA SER A 279 33.46 31.62 -3.74
C SER A 279 31.94 31.85 -3.68
N LEU A 280 31.17 31.02 -4.36
CA LEU A 280 29.70 31.06 -4.30
C LEU A 280 29.17 30.64 -2.93
N VAL A 281 29.77 29.62 -2.30
CA VAL A 281 29.46 29.17 -0.93
C VAL A 281 29.84 30.25 0.08
N GLY A 282 30.98 30.88 -0.10
CA GLY A 282 31.57 31.85 0.83
C GLY A 282 32.24 31.17 2.04
N GLU A 283 32.59 32.01 3.00
CA GLU A 283 33.21 31.56 4.26
C GLU A 283 32.14 31.35 5.34
N PRO A 284 32.40 30.44 6.29
CA PRO A 284 31.50 30.26 7.44
C PRO A 284 31.40 31.57 8.24
N PRO A 285 30.27 31.77 8.96
CA PRO A 285 30.06 32.94 9.81
C PRO A 285 31.21 33.17 10.78
N ALA A 286 31.50 34.44 11.08
CA ALA A 286 32.61 34.85 11.95
C ALA A 286 32.54 34.28 13.40
N ASP A 287 31.35 33.91 13.82
CA ASP A 287 31.10 33.22 15.13
C ASP A 287 31.53 31.75 15.13
N GLY A 288 32.01 31.23 14.00
CA GLY A 288 32.41 29.85 13.81
C GLY A 288 31.25 28.84 13.75
N ASN A 289 30.02 29.30 13.60
CA ASN A 289 28.81 28.42 13.47
C ASN A 289 28.80 27.65 12.14
N LYS A 290 29.37 26.46 12.17
CA LYS A 290 29.37 25.57 11.00
C LYS A 290 28.01 24.94 10.70
N ASP A 291 27.04 25.02 11.58
CA ASP A 291 25.67 24.52 11.39
C ASP A 291 24.74 25.57 10.75
N ALA A 292 25.25 26.79 10.49
CA ALA A 292 24.54 27.76 9.67
C ALA A 292 24.34 27.22 8.23
N LEU A 293 23.21 27.55 7.64
CA LEU A 293 22.90 27.20 6.24
C LEU A 293 23.82 27.99 5.30
N ILE A 294 24.18 27.35 4.19
CA ILE A 294 24.99 27.96 3.13
C ILE A 294 24.13 28.92 2.31
#